data_4054466242480d4b36b923f1d42f601c
#
_entry.id   4054466242480d4b36b923f1d42f601c
#
_cell.length_a   1.000
_cell.length_b   1.000
_cell.length_c   1.000
_cell.angle_alpha   90.00
_cell.angle_beta   90.00
_cell.angle_gamma   90.00
#
_symmetry.space_group_name_H-M   'P 1'
#
loop_
_entity.id
_entity.type
_entity.pdbx_description
1 polymer ?
#
loop_
_entity_poly.entity_id
_entity_poly.type
_entity_poly.pdbx_seq_one_letter_code
_entity_poly.pdbx_strand_id
1 'polypeptide(L)'
;VLGLPLEVWRPTGRCELLLFAAIHGEEPETTWALSRALRQLAEPPAHAAVVLAANPDGLVRGTRANANGVDLNRNFPTSSWRAGTVTSRATIGDPSDVVLSTGSAPGSEPETQALLALIAELRPDAVIALHAPLACIDDANGSELGRRLAERTGMPFVPDVGYDTPGSFGSWGQEHGVPVITYEFPVIATEDTMQLHVPVMVELLTGTLP
;
A
#
# COMPACT_ATOMS: atom_id res chain seq x y z
N VAL A 1 1.25 15.26 -8.92
CA VAL A 1 0.43 16.42 -9.33
C VAL A 1 1.17 17.72 -9.09
N LEU A 2 1.79 17.89 -7.92
CA LEU A 2 2.58 19.10 -7.61
C LEU A 2 4.06 19.00 -8.03
N GLY A 3 4.42 17.98 -8.79
CA GLY A 3 5.76 17.79 -9.32
C GLY A 3 6.71 16.99 -8.42
N LEU A 4 6.23 16.43 -7.33
CA LEU A 4 7.02 15.47 -6.54
C LEU A 4 7.12 14.14 -7.32
N PRO A 5 8.33 13.57 -7.46
CA PRO A 5 8.51 12.32 -8.20
C PRO A 5 7.96 11.13 -7.41
N LEU A 6 7.44 10.15 -8.13
CA LEU A 6 7.22 8.81 -7.61
C LEU A 6 8.50 8.00 -7.90
N GLU A 7 9.26 7.72 -6.84
CA GLU A 7 10.55 7.03 -6.95
C GLU A 7 10.39 5.52 -6.78
N VAL A 8 11.13 4.76 -7.59
CA VAL A 8 11.09 3.30 -7.60
C VAL A 8 12.49 2.73 -7.42
N TRP A 9 12.70 1.94 -6.38
CA TRP A 9 13.86 1.05 -6.27
C TRP A 9 13.55 -0.23 -7.04
N ARG A 10 14.32 -0.50 -8.07
CA ARG A 10 14.11 -1.67 -8.94
C ARG A 10 14.98 -2.84 -8.49
N PRO A 11 14.48 -4.08 -8.56
CA PRO A 11 15.30 -5.26 -8.27
C PRO A 11 16.40 -5.40 -9.31
N THR A 12 17.50 -6.04 -8.91
CA THR A 12 18.60 -6.39 -9.83
C THR A 12 18.29 -7.63 -10.68
N GLY A 13 17.31 -8.43 -10.27
CA GLY A 13 16.80 -9.61 -10.95
C GLY A 13 15.34 -9.47 -11.40
N ARG A 14 14.65 -10.61 -11.55
CA ARG A 14 13.21 -10.64 -11.81
C ARG A 14 12.46 -10.05 -10.63
N CYS A 15 11.45 -9.24 -10.90
CA CYS A 15 10.58 -8.73 -9.87
C CYS A 15 9.57 -9.81 -9.45
N GLU A 16 9.69 -10.32 -8.25
CA GLU A 16 8.73 -11.25 -7.65
C GLU A 16 7.74 -10.52 -6.76
N LEU A 17 8.20 -9.49 -6.05
CA LEU A 17 7.38 -8.66 -5.19
C LEU A 17 7.47 -7.17 -5.58
N LEU A 18 6.35 -6.48 -5.49
CA LEU A 18 6.30 -5.03 -5.45
C LEU A 18 5.74 -4.61 -4.10
N LEU A 19 6.50 -3.83 -3.33
CA LEU A 19 6.03 -3.20 -2.11
C LEU A 19 5.84 -1.72 -2.35
N PHE A 20 4.70 -1.18 -1.95
CA PHE A 20 4.52 0.26 -1.93
C PHE A 20 3.88 0.74 -0.62
N ALA A 21 4.25 1.97 -0.23
CA ALA A 21 3.78 2.64 0.96
C ALA A 21 3.11 3.97 0.62
N ALA A 22 2.39 4.53 1.58
CA ALA A 22 1.78 5.85 1.53
C ALA A 22 0.97 6.12 0.25
N ILE A 23 0.05 5.22 -0.11
CA ILE A 23 -1.02 5.55 -1.04
C ILE A 23 -1.97 6.58 -0.38
N HIS A 24 -2.14 6.47 0.94
CA HIS A 24 -2.69 7.53 1.78
C HIS A 24 -1.55 8.27 2.47
N GLY A 25 -1.45 9.57 2.25
CA GLY A 25 -0.33 10.35 2.78
C GLY A 25 -0.42 10.60 4.29
N GLU A 26 -1.57 10.34 4.91
CA GLU A 26 -1.76 10.40 6.36
C GLU A 26 -1.22 9.16 7.11
N GLU A 27 -0.70 8.16 6.39
CA GLU A 27 -0.14 6.91 6.91
C GLU A 27 1.41 6.89 6.80
N PRO A 28 2.14 7.88 7.38
CA PRO A 28 3.59 8.03 7.18
C PRO A 28 4.41 6.89 7.78
N GLU A 29 3.87 6.14 8.76
CA GLU A 29 4.49 4.96 9.38
C GLU A 29 4.79 3.88 8.36
N THR A 30 3.99 3.75 7.29
CA THR A 30 4.19 2.79 6.21
C THR A 30 5.48 3.10 5.44
N THR A 31 5.67 4.36 5.03
CA THR A 31 6.90 4.85 4.40
C THR A 31 8.10 4.72 5.34
N TRP A 32 7.91 5.10 6.59
CA TRP A 32 8.97 5.08 7.57
C TRP A 32 9.48 3.65 7.81
N ALA A 33 8.59 2.68 8.04
CA ALA A 33 8.95 1.28 8.26
C ALA A 33 9.68 0.69 7.05
N LEU A 34 9.14 0.89 5.85
CA LEU A 34 9.73 0.37 4.61
C LEU A 34 11.10 1.01 4.31
N SER A 35 11.25 2.33 4.54
CA SER A 35 12.53 3.04 4.41
C SER A 35 13.58 2.53 5.41
N ARG A 36 13.16 2.23 6.65
CA ARG A 36 14.05 1.67 7.66
C ARG A 36 14.52 0.27 7.30
N ALA A 37 13.64 -0.55 6.73
CA ALA A 37 14.00 -1.87 6.24
C ALA A 37 15.02 -1.80 5.10
N LEU A 38 14.78 -0.96 4.08
CA LEU A 38 15.72 -0.77 2.97
C LEU A 38 17.13 -0.38 3.45
N ARG A 39 17.21 0.48 4.46
CA ARG A 39 18.49 0.94 5.02
C ARG A 39 19.24 -0.12 5.82
N GLN A 40 18.62 -1.24 6.16
CA GLN A 40 19.29 -2.36 6.84
C GLN A 40 19.90 -3.34 5.84
N LEU A 41 19.56 -3.25 4.55
CA LEU A 41 20.11 -4.12 3.54
C LEU A 41 21.53 -3.71 3.18
N ALA A 42 22.42 -4.70 3.04
CA ALA A 42 23.79 -4.48 2.56
C ALA A 42 23.80 -4.22 1.03
N GLU A 43 22.87 -4.84 0.31
CA GLU A 43 22.73 -4.73 -1.14
C GLU A 43 21.26 -4.44 -1.51
N PRO A 44 20.99 -3.82 -2.67
CA PRO A 44 19.63 -3.63 -3.14
C PRO A 44 18.86 -4.94 -3.25
N PRO A 45 17.54 -4.96 -3.00
CA PRO A 45 16.74 -6.17 -3.14
C PRO A 45 16.88 -6.79 -4.53
N ALA A 46 17.15 -8.11 -4.59
CA ALA A 46 17.36 -8.80 -5.86
C ALA A 46 16.05 -9.14 -6.58
N HIS A 47 14.94 -9.30 -5.84
CA HIS A 47 13.66 -9.81 -6.32
C HIS A 47 12.46 -8.88 -6.02
N ALA A 48 12.67 -7.81 -5.24
CA ALA A 48 11.61 -6.91 -4.82
C ALA A 48 11.82 -5.49 -5.34
N ALA A 49 10.76 -4.92 -5.93
CA ALA A 49 10.68 -3.50 -6.22
C ALA A 49 10.03 -2.75 -5.05
N VAL A 50 10.43 -1.50 -4.84
CA VAL A 50 9.93 -0.70 -3.72
C VAL A 50 9.56 0.71 -4.17
N VAL A 51 8.37 1.17 -3.75
CA VAL A 51 7.90 2.55 -3.85
C VAL A 51 7.65 3.06 -2.44
N LEU A 52 8.48 3.99 -1.96
CA LEU A 52 8.36 4.52 -0.60
C LEU A 52 7.17 5.47 -0.41
N ALA A 53 6.71 6.10 -1.48
CA ALA A 53 5.57 7.00 -1.43
C ALA A 53 4.79 6.90 -2.74
N ALA A 54 3.68 6.18 -2.74
CA ALA A 54 2.78 6.10 -3.89
C ALA A 54 1.98 7.42 -4.07
N ASN A 55 1.83 8.20 -3.00
CA ASN A 55 1.21 9.52 -2.97
C ASN A 55 2.17 10.54 -2.33
N PRO A 56 3.24 10.95 -3.03
CA PRO A 56 4.24 11.83 -2.44
C PRO A 56 3.68 13.21 -2.05
N ASP A 57 2.74 13.74 -2.83
CA ASP A 57 2.10 15.02 -2.52
C ASP A 57 1.24 14.94 -1.26
N GLY A 58 0.48 13.86 -1.10
CA GLY A 58 -0.31 13.59 0.11
C GLY A 58 0.57 13.36 1.34
N LEU A 59 1.66 12.61 1.20
CA LEU A 59 2.61 12.34 2.28
C LEU A 59 3.23 13.62 2.84
N VAL A 60 3.68 14.53 1.98
CA VAL A 60 4.26 15.81 2.42
C VAL A 60 3.22 16.69 3.14
N ARG A 61 1.96 16.56 2.76
CA ARG A 61 0.85 17.33 3.33
C ARG A 61 0.21 16.67 4.55
N GLY A 62 0.49 15.38 4.80
CA GLY A 62 -0.17 14.60 5.83
C GLY A 62 -1.66 14.39 5.54
N THR A 63 -2.05 14.27 4.26
CA THR A 63 -3.45 14.11 3.84
C THR A 63 -3.67 12.74 3.23
N ARG A 64 -4.85 12.14 3.47
CA ARG A 64 -5.25 10.88 2.84
C ARG A 64 -5.22 10.98 1.31
N ALA A 65 -5.85 12.03 0.78
CA ALA A 65 -5.93 12.29 -0.65
C ALA A 65 -4.62 12.74 -1.27
N ASN A 66 -4.52 12.61 -2.59
CA ASN A 66 -3.48 13.28 -3.37
C ASN A 66 -3.74 14.80 -3.46
N ALA A 67 -2.92 15.52 -4.23
CA ALA A 67 -3.03 16.97 -4.36
C ALA A 67 -4.33 17.44 -5.06
N ASN A 68 -5.01 16.54 -5.78
CA ASN A 68 -6.31 16.82 -6.41
C ASN A 68 -7.51 16.56 -5.46
N GLY A 69 -7.25 16.14 -4.21
CA GLY A 69 -8.30 15.78 -3.26
C GLY A 69 -8.94 14.41 -3.55
N VAL A 70 -8.23 13.54 -4.27
CA VAL A 70 -8.70 12.21 -4.65
C VAL A 70 -8.14 11.16 -3.70
N ASP A 71 -9.01 10.29 -3.15
CA ASP A 71 -8.58 9.05 -2.50
C ASP A 71 -8.07 8.08 -3.59
N LEU A 72 -6.76 7.91 -3.67
CA LEU A 72 -6.14 7.06 -4.68
C LEU A 72 -6.60 5.60 -4.58
N ASN A 73 -6.90 5.12 -3.35
CA ASN A 73 -7.43 3.77 -3.12
C ASN A 73 -8.95 3.69 -3.36
N ARG A 74 -9.51 4.66 -4.08
CA ARG A 74 -10.86 4.70 -4.66
C ARG A 74 -10.83 5.13 -6.13
N ASN A 75 -9.64 5.19 -6.74
CA ASN A 75 -9.46 5.67 -8.11
C ASN A 75 -9.03 4.58 -9.10
N PHE A 76 -8.80 3.34 -8.67
CA PHE A 76 -8.43 2.26 -9.59
C PHE A 76 -9.57 1.87 -10.51
N PRO A 77 -9.26 1.49 -11.79
CA PRO A 77 -10.25 1.15 -12.80
C PRO A 77 -10.83 -0.26 -12.54
N THR A 78 -11.82 -0.32 -11.66
CA THR A 78 -12.58 -1.52 -11.30
C THR A 78 -14.01 -1.44 -11.83
N SER A 79 -14.66 -2.58 -11.98
CA SER A 79 -16.08 -2.66 -12.34
C SER A 79 -17.00 -2.02 -11.29
N SER A 80 -16.54 -1.99 -10.04
CA SER A 80 -17.23 -1.38 -8.90
C SER A 80 -17.02 0.12 -8.77
N TRP A 81 -16.06 0.73 -9.48
CA TRP A 81 -15.78 2.17 -9.36
C TRP A 81 -17.04 3.02 -9.60
N ARG A 82 -17.19 4.08 -8.83
CA ARG A 82 -18.29 5.05 -8.96
C ARG A 82 -17.75 6.45 -8.87
N ALA A 83 -18.21 7.32 -9.78
CA ALA A 83 -17.91 8.75 -9.71
C ALA A 83 -18.59 9.38 -8.49
N GLY A 84 -17.90 10.28 -7.82
CA GLY A 84 -18.46 11.02 -6.68
C GLY A 84 -17.49 11.23 -5.55
N THR A 85 -17.98 11.06 -4.34
CA THR A 85 -17.21 11.22 -3.11
C THR A 85 -17.33 10.00 -2.22
N VAL A 86 -16.30 9.79 -1.41
CA VAL A 86 -16.30 8.84 -0.31
C VAL A 86 -16.01 9.58 1.00
N THR A 87 -16.55 9.09 2.09
CA THR A 87 -16.23 9.60 3.42
C THR A 87 -15.24 8.65 4.08
N SER A 88 -14.09 9.17 4.46
CA SER A 88 -13.13 8.48 5.28
C SER A 88 -13.17 9.05 6.68
N ARG A 89 -13.14 8.19 7.70
CA ARG A 89 -13.07 8.63 9.08
C ARG A 89 -11.64 8.58 9.56
N ALA A 90 -11.05 9.75 9.77
CA ALA A 90 -9.79 9.85 10.47
C ALA A 90 -10.00 9.46 11.94
N THR A 91 -9.24 8.46 12.41
CA THR A 91 -9.39 7.89 13.76
C THR A 91 -8.24 8.25 14.70
N ILE A 92 -7.14 8.77 14.16
CA ILE A 92 -5.96 9.19 14.91
C ILE A 92 -6.07 10.68 15.20
N GLY A 93 -5.89 11.06 16.46
CA GLY A 93 -6.12 12.44 16.93
C GLY A 93 -7.60 12.72 17.19
N ASP A 94 -8.09 13.88 16.75
CA ASP A 94 -9.52 14.20 16.80
C ASP A 94 -10.28 13.47 15.70
N PRO A 95 -11.14 12.50 16.03
CA PRO A 95 -11.90 11.77 15.02
C PRO A 95 -12.75 12.69 14.17
N SER A 96 -12.55 12.68 12.87
CA SER A 96 -13.29 13.53 11.94
C SER A 96 -13.60 12.80 10.65
N ASP A 97 -14.71 13.16 10.02
CA ASP A 97 -15.06 12.65 8.72
C ASP A 97 -14.49 13.58 7.64
N VAL A 98 -13.72 12.99 6.73
CA VAL A 98 -13.13 13.68 5.59
C VAL A 98 -13.83 13.21 4.31
N VAL A 99 -14.37 14.15 3.55
CA VAL A 99 -15.00 13.85 2.25
C VAL A 99 -13.96 13.99 1.16
N LEU A 100 -13.78 12.93 0.38
CA LEU A 100 -12.75 12.80 -0.64
C LEU A 100 -13.38 12.46 -1.99
N SER A 101 -12.76 12.91 -3.08
CA SER A 101 -13.17 12.56 -4.43
C SER A 101 -12.70 11.14 -4.79
N THR A 102 -13.45 10.44 -5.66
CA THR A 102 -13.00 9.21 -6.32
C THR A 102 -12.28 9.47 -7.64
N GLY A 103 -12.09 10.74 -8.01
CA GLY A 103 -11.50 11.17 -9.27
C GLY A 103 -12.54 11.48 -10.34
N SER A 104 -12.09 12.09 -11.45
CA SER A 104 -12.95 12.46 -12.58
C SER A 104 -13.34 11.25 -13.47
N ALA A 105 -12.53 10.19 -13.43
CA ALA A 105 -12.73 8.92 -14.10
C ALA A 105 -11.95 7.82 -13.36
N PRO A 106 -12.24 6.53 -13.59
CA PRO A 106 -11.41 5.46 -13.07
C PRO A 106 -9.99 5.58 -13.63
N GLY A 107 -9.00 5.59 -12.75
CA GLY A 107 -7.58 5.78 -13.12
C GLY A 107 -7.24 7.19 -13.60
N SER A 108 -8.01 8.22 -13.21
CA SER A 108 -7.74 9.61 -13.62
C SER A 108 -6.45 10.18 -13.02
N GLU A 109 -6.01 9.68 -11.89
CA GLU A 109 -4.90 10.25 -11.15
C GLU A 109 -3.54 9.76 -11.69
N PRO A 110 -2.56 10.66 -11.84
CA PRO A 110 -1.24 10.29 -12.36
C PRO A 110 -0.52 9.27 -11.47
N GLU A 111 -0.73 9.30 -10.16
CA GLU A 111 -0.18 8.33 -9.22
C GLU A 111 -0.78 6.94 -9.45
N THR A 112 -2.09 6.85 -9.65
CA THR A 112 -2.77 5.59 -10.02
C THR A 112 -2.23 5.03 -11.33
N GLN A 113 -2.12 5.89 -12.36
CA GLN A 113 -1.58 5.51 -13.67
C GLN A 113 -0.12 5.03 -13.57
N ALA A 114 0.70 5.70 -12.75
CA ALA A 114 2.09 5.33 -12.55
C ALA A 114 2.23 3.95 -11.89
N LEU A 115 1.42 3.65 -10.86
CA LEU A 115 1.39 2.33 -10.22
C LEU A 115 0.95 1.23 -11.19
N LEU A 116 -0.11 1.47 -11.96
CA LEU A 116 -0.60 0.52 -12.96
C LEU A 116 0.45 0.25 -14.05
N ALA A 117 1.11 1.30 -14.54
CA ALA A 117 2.18 1.17 -15.52
C ALA A 117 3.38 0.40 -14.97
N LEU A 118 3.75 0.66 -13.70
CA LEU A 118 4.83 -0.05 -13.03
C LEU A 118 4.53 -1.55 -12.88
N ILE A 119 3.31 -1.90 -12.47
CA ILE A 119 2.88 -3.30 -12.34
C ILE A 119 2.89 -4.01 -13.70
N ALA A 120 2.38 -3.34 -14.74
CA ALA A 120 2.38 -3.89 -16.09
C ALA A 120 3.80 -4.10 -16.65
N GLU A 121 4.75 -3.24 -16.31
CA GLU A 121 6.16 -3.36 -16.68
C GLU A 121 6.87 -4.47 -15.91
N LEU A 122 6.78 -4.45 -14.57
CA LEU A 122 7.53 -5.34 -13.70
C LEU A 122 6.93 -6.74 -13.61
N ARG A 123 5.62 -6.88 -13.75
CA ARG A 123 4.87 -8.14 -13.64
C ARG A 123 5.23 -8.93 -12.38
N PRO A 124 5.10 -8.34 -11.20
CA PRO A 124 5.39 -9.03 -9.95
C PRO A 124 4.46 -10.22 -9.74
N ASP A 125 4.92 -11.24 -9.02
CA ASP A 125 4.08 -12.37 -8.62
C ASP A 125 3.04 -11.97 -7.58
N ALA A 126 3.39 -10.99 -6.73
CA ALA A 126 2.47 -10.38 -5.77
C ALA A 126 2.82 -8.90 -5.51
N VAL A 127 1.82 -8.14 -5.08
CA VAL A 127 1.99 -6.76 -4.63
C VAL A 127 1.57 -6.65 -3.18
N ILE A 128 2.40 -6.00 -2.36
CA ILE A 128 2.09 -5.69 -0.96
C ILE A 128 1.87 -4.19 -0.84
N ALA A 129 0.63 -3.81 -0.57
CA ALA A 129 0.24 -2.43 -0.28
C ALA A 129 0.29 -2.19 1.24
N LEU A 130 1.14 -1.26 1.67
CA LEU A 130 1.27 -0.93 3.08
C LEU A 130 0.30 0.18 3.45
N HIS A 131 -0.53 -0.11 4.43
CA HIS A 131 -1.59 0.74 4.97
C HIS A 131 -1.55 0.83 6.50
N ALA A 132 -2.36 1.67 7.07
CA ALA A 132 -2.71 1.77 8.48
C ALA A 132 -4.16 2.34 8.61
N PRO A 133 -4.88 2.11 9.72
CA PRO A 133 -4.44 1.54 11.00
C PRO A 133 -5.15 0.22 11.39
N LEU A 134 -5.61 -0.61 10.45
CA LEU A 134 -6.56 -1.71 10.74
C LEU A 134 -5.94 -2.92 11.46
N ALA A 135 -4.61 -3.01 11.57
CA ALA A 135 -3.90 -4.08 12.29
C ALA A 135 -4.25 -5.49 11.78
N CYS A 136 -4.23 -5.70 10.47
CA CYS A 136 -4.51 -7.00 9.85
C CYS A 136 -3.70 -7.23 8.58
N ILE A 137 -3.73 -8.47 8.10
CA ILE A 137 -3.30 -8.84 6.75
C ILE A 137 -4.56 -9.13 5.95
N ASP A 138 -4.92 -8.20 5.05
CA ASP A 138 -6.07 -8.35 4.16
C ASP A 138 -5.58 -8.94 2.83
N ASP A 139 -6.07 -10.14 2.54
CA ASP A 139 -5.73 -10.88 1.33
C ASP A 139 -6.94 -11.70 0.84
N ALA A 140 -7.68 -11.10 -0.05
CA ALA A 140 -8.87 -11.71 -0.63
C ALA A 140 -8.59 -12.97 -1.46
N ASN A 141 -7.35 -13.17 -1.90
CA ASN A 141 -6.95 -14.38 -2.64
C ASN A 141 -6.60 -15.55 -1.72
N GLY A 142 -6.43 -15.30 -0.43
CA GLY A 142 -6.05 -16.32 0.53
C GLY A 142 -4.69 -16.94 0.23
N SER A 143 -3.72 -16.11 -0.18
CA SER A 143 -2.40 -16.58 -0.59
C SER A 143 -1.61 -17.18 0.58
N GLU A 144 -0.63 -18.01 0.25
CA GLU A 144 0.31 -18.54 1.24
C GLU A 144 1.15 -17.42 1.84
N LEU A 145 1.57 -16.44 1.03
CA LEU A 145 2.33 -15.29 1.51
C LEU A 145 1.55 -14.47 2.55
N GLY A 146 0.25 -14.23 2.31
CA GLY A 146 -0.59 -13.51 3.28
C GLY A 146 -0.73 -14.27 4.60
N ARG A 147 -0.90 -15.60 4.56
CA ARG A 147 -0.96 -16.42 5.79
C ARG A 147 0.35 -16.37 6.57
N ARG A 148 1.49 -16.51 5.89
CA ARG A 148 2.82 -16.40 6.51
C ARG A 148 3.06 -15.04 7.14
N LEU A 149 2.60 -13.96 6.49
CA LEU A 149 2.66 -12.61 7.06
C LEU A 149 1.81 -12.52 8.34
N ALA A 150 0.61 -13.04 8.33
CA ALA A 150 -0.26 -13.05 9.51
C ALA A 150 0.36 -13.86 10.67
N GLU A 151 0.89 -15.04 10.39
CA GLU A 151 1.60 -15.86 11.40
C GLU A 151 2.83 -15.14 11.94
N ARG A 152 3.64 -14.54 11.05
CA ARG A 152 4.88 -13.85 11.42
C ARG A 152 4.66 -12.61 12.26
N THR A 153 3.56 -11.89 12.01
CA THR A 153 3.21 -10.64 12.71
C THR A 153 2.30 -10.86 13.91
N GLY A 154 1.60 -11.99 13.97
CA GLY A 154 0.52 -12.24 14.93
C GLY A 154 -0.74 -11.41 14.65
N MET A 155 -0.82 -10.73 13.50
CA MET A 155 -2.00 -9.97 13.09
C MET A 155 -3.07 -10.88 12.50
N PRO A 156 -4.37 -10.53 12.62
CA PRO A 156 -5.45 -11.28 11.99
C PRO A 156 -5.25 -11.37 10.47
N PHE A 157 -5.48 -12.57 9.92
CA PHE A 157 -5.65 -12.77 8.50
C PHE A 157 -7.12 -12.57 8.14
N VAL A 158 -7.41 -11.64 7.23
CA VAL A 158 -8.79 -11.33 6.82
C VAL A 158 -8.90 -11.41 5.30
N PRO A 159 -9.95 -12.07 4.78
CA PRO A 159 -10.22 -12.09 3.33
C PRO A 159 -10.97 -10.85 2.84
N ASP A 160 -11.46 -10.04 3.78
CA ASP A 160 -12.28 -8.86 3.54
C ASP A 160 -12.25 -7.96 4.78
N VAL A 161 -12.10 -6.67 4.58
CA VAL A 161 -12.11 -5.65 5.65
C VAL A 161 -13.52 -5.36 6.20
N GLY A 162 -14.55 -6.00 5.67
CA GLY A 162 -15.92 -5.93 6.19
C GLY A 162 -16.74 -4.73 5.69
N TYR A 163 -16.27 -4.00 4.69
CA TYR A 163 -17.00 -2.92 4.03
C TYR A 163 -16.61 -2.76 2.56
N ASP A 164 -17.52 -2.22 1.76
CA ASP A 164 -17.29 -2.01 0.33
C ASP A 164 -16.17 -1.00 0.06
N THR A 165 -15.25 -1.39 -0.82
CA THR A 165 -14.11 -0.56 -1.24
C THR A 165 -14.10 -0.35 -2.76
N PRO A 166 -15.13 0.27 -3.36
CA PRO A 166 -15.21 0.45 -4.80
C PRO A 166 -14.03 1.28 -5.31
N GLY A 167 -13.40 0.82 -6.40
CA GLY A 167 -12.23 1.49 -6.95
C GLY A 167 -10.94 1.31 -6.14
N SER A 168 -10.89 0.35 -5.21
CA SER A 168 -9.67 0.06 -4.45
C SER A 168 -8.63 -0.71 -5.27
N PHE A 169 -7.39 -0.64 -4.82
CA PHE A 169 -6.28 -1.40 -5.41
C PHE A 169 -6.49 -2.92 -5.24
N GLY A 170 -6.98 -3.36 -4.08
CA GLY A 170 -7.29 -4.77 -3.84
C GLY A 170 -8.36 -5.30 -4.80
N SER A 171 -9.46 -4.56 -4.99
CA SER A 171 -10.50 -4.92 -5.97
C SER A 171 -9.96 -4.96 -7.39
N TRP A 172 -9.11 -4.00 -7.76
CA TRP A 172 -8.45 -4.00 -9.07
C TRP A 172 -7.58 -5.24 -9.27
N GLY A 173 -6.79 -5.60 -8.26
CA GLY A 173 -5.95 -6.80 -8.30
C GLY A 173 -6.75 -8.08 -8.52
N GLN A 174 -7.88 -8.23 -7.82
CA GLN A 174 -8.78 -9.37 -8.01
C GLN A 174 -9.32 -9.44 -9.44
N GLU A 175 -9.79 -8.32 -9.99
CA GLU A 175 -10.36 -8.27 -11.34
C GLU A 175 -9.31 -8.55 -12.44
N HIS A 176 -8.04 -8.27 -12.18
CA HIS A 176 -6.95 -8.39 -13.14
C HIS A 176 -6.03 -9.60 -12.89
N GLY A 177 -6.34 -10.42 -11.89
CA GLY A 177 -5.54 -11.60 -11.55
C GLY A 177 -4.15 -11.26 -11.02
N VAL A 178 -3.98 -10.09 -10.42
CA VAL A 178 -2.77 -9.67 -9.73
C VAL A 178 -2.96 -9.93 -8.23
N PRO A 179 -2.17 -10.81 -7.60
CA PRO A 179 -2.25 -11.04 -6.17
C PRO A 179 -1.86 -9.76 -5.40
N VAL A 180 -2.80 -9.23 -4.63
CA VAL A 180 -2.61 -8.06 -3.79
C VAL A 180 -2.83 -8.45 -2.34
N ILE A 181 -1.88 -8.09 -1.49
CA ILE A 181 -1.95 -8.23 -0.04
C ILE A 181 -1.92 -6.81 0.54
N THR A 182 -2.92 -6.45 1.34
CA THR A 182 -2.90 -5.22 2.12
C THR A 182 -2.35 -5.53 3.51
N TYR A 183 -1.20 -4.94 3.82
CA TYR A 183 -0.55 -5.04 5.11
C TYR A 183 -0.93 -3.80 5.93
N GLU A 184 -1.82 -3.98 6.87
CA GLU A 184 -2.37 -2.90 7.70
C GLU A 184 -1.60 -2.80 9.02
N PHE A 185 -0.78 -1.77 9.15
CA PHE A 185 -0.05 -1.52 10.39
C PHE A 185 -1.02 -1.21 11.54
N PRO A 186 -0.73 -1.67 12.77
CA PRO A 186 -1.46 -1.26 13.96
C PRO A 186 -1.06 0.15 14.42
N VAL A 187 -1.92 0.78 15.21
CA VAL A 187 -1.58 2.01 15.94
C VAL A 187 -0.75 1.65 17.16
N ILE A 188 0.55 1.68 17.01
CA ILE A 188 1.52 1.36 18.07
C ILE A 188 2.65 2.39 18.11
N ALA A 189 3.43 2.39 19.17
CA ALA A 189 4.59 3.26 19.27
C ALA A 189 5.62 2.96 18.16
N THR A 190 6.36 3.99 17.77
CA THR A 190 7.43 3.86 16.76
C THR A 190 8.46 2.79 17.13
N GLU A 191 8.79 2.64 18.41
CA GLU A 191 9.68 1.62 18.92
C GLU A 191 9.16 0.20 18.68
N ASP A 192 7.87 -0.02 18.91
CA ASP A 192 7.21 -1.30 18.66
C ASP A 192 7.17 -1.61 17.17
N THR A 193 6.88 -0.61 16.32
CA THR A 193 6.97 -0.76 14.86
C THR A 193 8.38 -1.17 14.41
N MET A 194 9.43 -0.58 15.01
CA MET A 194 10.82 -0.95 14.76
C MET A 194 11.12 -2.42 15.09
N GLN A 195 10.59 -2.88 16.20
CA GLN A 195 10.89 -4.23 16.70
C GLN A 195 10.05 -5.31 16.01
N LEU A 196 8.80 -5.01 15.68
CA LEU A 196 7.85 -6.00 15.21
C LEU A 196 7.72 -6.03 13.67
N HIS A 197 7.63 -4.86 13.04
CA HIS A 197 7.26 -4.77 11.63
C HIS A 197 8.44 -4.50 10.68
N VAL A 198 9.46 -3.73 11.12
CA VAL A 198 10.64 -3.49 10.26
C VAL A 198 11.38 -4.80 9.93
N PRO A 199 11.58 -5.75 10.86
CA PRO A 199 12.17 -7.06 10.51
C PRO A 199 11.36 -7.81 9.45
N VAL A 200 10.03 -7.77 9.50
CA VAL A 200 9.17 -8.40 8.49
C VAL A 200 9.38 -7.77 7.11
N MET A 201 9.51 -6.45 7.05
CA MET A 201 9.82 -5.77 5.79
C MET A 201 11.21 -6.17 5.27
N VAL A 202 12.21 -6.35 6.15
CA VAL A 202 13.54 -6.86 5.77
C VAL A 202 13.42 -8.29 5.22
N GLU A 203 12.67 -9.16 5.88
CA GLU A 203 12.45 -10.54 5.45
C GLU A 203 11.77 -10.61 4.08
N LEU A 204 10.80 -9.74 3.81
CA LEU A 204 10.17 -9.61 2.50
C LEU A 204 11.17 -9.15 1.42
N LEU A 205 11.99 -8.14 1.74
CA LEU A 205 12.95 -7.57 0.80
C LEU A 205 14.13 -8.51 0.51
N THR A 206 14.44 -9.43 1.42
CA THR A 206 15.53 -10.41 1.27
C THR A 206 15.06 -11.79 0.83
N GLY A 207 13.73 -12.03 0.76
CA GLY A 207 13.17 -13.35 0.44
C GLY A 207 13.34 -14.38 1.56
N THR A 208 13.54 -13.93 2.79
CA THR A 208 13.79 -14.82 3.94
C THR A 208 12.59 -14.96 4.88
N LEU A 209 11.42 -14.46 4.49
CA LEU A 209 10.19 -14.65 5.26
C LEU A 209 9.95 -16.16 5.43
N PRO A 210 9.86 -16.66 6.69
CA PRO A 210 9.78 -18.09 6.99
C PRO A 210 8.48 -18.75 6.52
#